data_ea869b502c1ada05f5c0f0e80a9f1baf
#
_entry.id   ea869b502c1ada05f5c0f0e80a9f1baf
#
_cell.length_a   1.000
_cell.length_b   1.000
_cell.length_c   1.000
_cell.angle_alpha   90.00
_cell.angle_beta   90.00
_cell.angle_gamma   90.00
#
_symmetry.space_group_name_H-M   'P 1'
#
loop_
_entity.id
_entity.type
_entity.pdbx_description
1 polymer ?
#
loop_
_entity_poly.entity_id
_entity_poly.type
_entity_poly.pdbx_seq_one_letter_code
_entity_poly.pdbx_strand_id
1 'polypeptide(L)' 'IAAEVGMPVKLATKIQAGSPTFTFSMYAKLATTFEWEEKVGNSLVVREPVGVVACITPWNYPLHQIAAK' A
#
# COMPACT_ATOMS: atom_id res chain seq x y z
N ILE A 1 8.62 15.00 -0.17
CA ILE A 1 8.88 14.18 -1.39
C ILE A 1 9.61 15.01 -2.46
N ALA A 2 9.13 16.19 -2.84
CA ALA A 2 9.71 16.96 -3.92
C ALA A 2 11.21 17.27 -3.70
N ALA A 3 11.60 17.67 -2.52
CA ALA A 3 13.00 18.00 -2.17
C ALA A 3 13.90 16.75 -2.15
N GLU A 4 13.40 15.65 -1.64
CA GLU A 4 14.17 14.40 -1.50
C GLU A 4 14.32 13.65 -2.83
N VAL A 5 13.28 13.63 -3.64
CA VAL A 5 13.25 12.96 -4.95
C VAL A 5 13.80 13.85 -6.07
N GLY A 6 13.83 15.16 -5.88
CA GLY A 6 14.23 16.12 -6.91
C GLY A 6 13.21 16.31 -8.02
N MET A 7 11.93 16.13 -7.71
CA MET A 7 10.82 16.26 -8.68
C MET A 7 10.13 17.62 -8.54
N PRO A 8 9.69 18.24 -9.66
CA PRO A 8 8.88 19.46 -9.59
C PRO A 8 7.64 19.28 -8.71
N VAL A 9 7.34 20.27 -7.85
CA VAL A 9 6.26 20.21 -6.85
C VAL A 9 4.90 19.80 -7.47
N LYS A 10 4.58 20.33 -8.63
CA LYS A 10 3.32 20.01 -9.34
C LYS A 10 3.19 18.51 -9.66
N LEU A 11 4.28 17.89 -10.12
CA LEU A 11 4.31 16.44 -10.40
C LEU A 11 4.39 15.63 -9.12
N ALA A 12 5.17 16.08 -8.14
CA ALA A 12 5.29 15.43 -6.84
C ALA A 12 3.92 15.33 -6.14
N THR A 13 3.13 16.39 -6.16
CA THR A 13 1.78 16.41 -5.58
C THR A 13 0.86 15.44 -6.31
N LYS A 14 0.86 15.46 -7.63
CA LYS A 14 -0.07 14.67 -8.43
C LYS A 14 0.28 13.17 -8.46
N ILE A 15 1.56 12.85 -8.64
CA ILE A 15 2.03 11.48 -8.84
C ILE A 15 2.58 10.90 -7.55
N GLN A 16 3.62 11.51 -6.96
CA GLN A 16 4.33 10.96 -5.80
C GLN A 16 3.48 10.89 -4.54
N ALA A 17 2.57 11.83 -4.32
CA ALA A 17 1.64 11.84 -3.19
C ALA A 17 0.24 11.36 -3.59
N GLY A 18 -0.28 11.78 -4.73
CA GLY A 18 -1.65 11.47 -5.17
C GLY A 18 -1.86 9.99 -5.48
N SER A 19 -0.95 9.37 -6.21
CA SER A 19 -1.04 7.94 -6.56
C SER A 19 -1.02 7.01 -5.33
N PRO A 20 -0.08 7.15 -4.37
CA PRO A 20 -0.12 6.36 -3.14
C PRO A 20 -1.39 6.58 -2.31
N THR A 21 -1.89 7.82 -2.23
CA THR A 21 -3.13 8.14 -1.53
C THR A 21 -4.31 7.36 -2.10
N PHE A 22 -4.42 7.32 -3.43
CA PHE A 22 -5.43 6.51 -4.11
C PHE A 22 -5.27 5.02 -3.81
N THR A 23 -4.04 4.51 -3.83
CA THR A 23 -3.74 3.10 -3.54
C THR A 23 -4.13 2.72 -2.13
N PHE A 24 -3.80 3.51 -1.12
CA PHE A 24 -4.24 3.28 0.26
C PHE A 24 -5.76 3.29 0.41
N SER A 25 -6.44 4.24 -0.26
CA SER A 25 -7.90 4.30 -0.25
C SER A 25 -8.54 3.06 -0.89
N MET A 26 -7.95 2.57 -1.96
CA MET A 26 -8.39 1.34 -2.63
C MET A 26 -8.23 0.12 -1.73
N TYR A 27 -7.07 -0.05 -1.09
CA TYR A 27 -6.83 -1.16 -0.16
C TYR A 27 -7.66 -1.07 1.13
N ALA A 28 -7.94 0.14 1.61
CA ALA A 28 -8.85 0.32 2.75
C ALA A 28 -10.26 -0.24 2.44
N LYS A 29 -10.76 -0.01 1.22
CA LYS A 29 -12.02 -0.60 0.76
C LYS A 29 -11.91 -2.13 0.59
N LEU A 30 -10.83 -2.59 -0.03
CA LEU A 30 -10.60 -4.02 -0.26
C LEU A 30 -10.55 -4.78 1.06
N ALA A 31 -9.94 -4.22 2.11
CA ALA A 31 -9.84 -4.84 3.43
C ALA A 31 -11.22 -5.14 4.06
N THR A 32 -12.26 -4.39 3.71
CA THR A 32 -13.63 -4.62 4.21
C THR A 32 -14.35 -5.76 3.52
N THR A 33 -13.93 -6.13 2.31
CA THR A 33 -14.56 -7.16 1.47
C THR A 33 -13.68 -8.40 1.28
N PHE A 34 -12.42 -8.34 1.73
CA PHE A 34 -11.49 -9.45 1.61
C PHE A 34 -11.90 -10.62 2.51
N GLU A 35 -11.82 -11.81 1.97
CA GLU A 35 -12.17 -13.05 2.67
C GLU A 35 -11.01 -13.45 3.61
N TRP A 36 -11.10 -13.03 4.88
CA TRP A 36 -10.10 -13.36 5.92
C TRP A 36 -10.18 -14.79 6.40
N GLU A 37 -11.34 -15.39 6.29
CA GLU A 37 -11.60 -16.78 6.66
C GLU A 37 -12.17 -17.55 5.47
N GLU A 38 -11.68 -18.75 5.25
CA GLU A 38 -12.13 -19.63 4.18
C GLU A 38 -12.31 -21.05 4.70
N LYS A 39 -13.49 -21.63 4.50
CA LYS A 39 -13.74 -23.03 4.85
C LYS A 39 -13.36 -23.94 3.71
N VAL A 40 -12.42 -24.84 3.95
CA VAL A 40 -11.97 -25.87 3.00
C VAL A 40 -12.23 -27.24 3.60
N GLY A 41 -13.29 -27.93 3.11
CA GLY A 41 -13.74 -29.19 3.70
C GLY A 41 -14.12 -29.02 5.17
N ASN A 42 -13.43 -29.75 6.07
CA ASN A 42 -13.59 -29.64 7.52
C ASN A 42 -12.59 -28.68 8.19
N SER A 43 -11.82 -27.96 7.38
CA SER A 43 -10.80 -27.05 7.86
C SER A 43 -11.21 -25.60 7.65
N LEU A 44 -10.80 -24.72 8.57
CA LEU A 44 -10.94 -23.28 8.45
C LEU A 44 -9.56 -22.67 8.20
N VAL A 45 -9.40 -22.00 7.06
CA VAL A 45 -8.19 -21.24 6.73
C VAL A 45 -8.40 -19.81 7.18
N VAL A 46 -7.57 -19.35 8.10
CA VAL A 46 -7.62 -17.98 8.64
C VAL A 46 -6.40 -17.21 8.17
N ARG A 47 -6.63 -16.03 7.61
CA ARG A 47 -5.57 -15.10 7.20
C ARG A 47 -5.42 -14.01 8.23
N GLU A 48 -4.23 -13.84 8.76
CA GLU A 48 -3.91 -12.85 9.79
C GLU A 48 -2.75 -11.97 9.33
N PRO A 49 -2.66 -10.71 9.79
CA PRO A 49 -1.48 -9.88 9.57
C PRO A 49 -0.22 -10.54 10.13
N VAL A 50 0.88 -10.48 9.37
CA VAL A 50 2.18 -11.00 9.83
C VAL A 50 2.72 -10.18 11.01
N GLY A 51 2.38 -8.90 11.08
CA GLY A 51 2.82 -7.95 12.09
C GLY A 51 3.28 -6.63 11.47
N VAL A 52 4.20 -5.97 12.15
CA VAL A 52 4.77 -4.70 11.68
C VAL A 52 5.88 -4.95 10.68
N VAL A 53 5.83 -4.27 9.54
CA VAL A 53 6.78 -4.40 8.45
C VAL A 53 7.52 -3.08 8.24
N ALA A 54 8.84 -3.13 8.20
CA ALA A 54 9.67 -2.00 7.80
C ALA A 54 9.81 -1.96 6.28
N CYS A 55 9.54 -0.80 5.69
CA CYS A 55 9.64 -0.62 4.25
C CYS A 55 10.93 0.13 3.89
N ILE A 56 11.86 -0.55 3.25
CA ILE A 56 13.10 0.03 2.71
C ILE A 56 12.91 0.20 1.20
N THR A 57 12.70 1.42 0.76
CA THR A 57 12.28 1.72 -0.60
C THR A 57 13.38 2.40 -1.43
N PRO A 58 13.36 2.24 -2.77
CA PRO A 58 14.21 3.04 -3.65
C PRO A 58 13.80 4.52 -3.61
N TRP A 59 14.69 5.39 -4.04
CA TRP A 59 14.56 6.83 -3.91
C TRP A 59 13.56 7.47 -4.89
N ASN A 60 13.30 6.85 -6.03
CA ASN A 60 12.57 7.47 -7.15
C ASN A 60 11.04 7.51 -6.98
N TYR A 61 10.45 6.52 -6.31
CA TYR A 61 9.00 6.49 -5.98
C TYR A 61 8.78 5.90 -4.57
N PRO A 62 9.34 6.51 -3.53
CA PRO A 62 9.42 5.89 -2.21
C PRO A 62 8.04 5.57 -1.60
N LEU A 63 7.13 6.51 -1.60
CA LEU A 63 5.80 6.32 -1.00
C LEU A 63 4.93 5.33 -1.80
N HIS A 64 5.04 5.35 -3.13
CA HIS A 64 4.33 4.39 -3.97
C HIS A 64 4.77 2.94 -3.69
N GLN A 65 6.06 2.71 -3.48
CA GLN A 65 6.58 1.38 -3.17
C GLN A 65 6.02 0.84 -1.84
N ILE A 66 5.81 1.71 -0.86
CA ILE A 66 5.16 1.34 0.40
C ILE A 66 3.67 1.00 0.16
N ALA A 67 2.96 1.90 -0.49
CA ALA A 67 1.52 1.76 -0.71
C ALA A 67 1.14 0.53 -1.55
N ALA A 68 2.01 0.12 -2.48
CA ALA A 68 1.76 -1.00 -3.40
C ALA A 68 2.02 -2.37 -2.78
N LYS A 69 2.66 -2.47 -1.62
CA LYS A 69 3.00 -3.74 -0.96
C LYS A 69 2.15 -4.00 0.28
#